data_ac85f7476754e3d5905ed95967bb4db4
#
_entry.id   ac85f7476754e3d5905ed95967bb4db4
#
_cell.length_a   1.000
_cell.length_b   1.000
_cell.length_c   1.000
_cell.angle_alpha   90.00
_cell.angle_beta   90.00
_cell.angle_gamma   90.00
#
_symmetry.space_group_name_H-M   'P 1'
#
loop_
_entity.id
_entity.type
_entity.pdbx_description
1 polymer ?
#
loop_
_entity_poly.entity_id
_entity_poly.type
_entity_poly.pdbx_seq_one_letter_code
_entity_poly.pdbx_strand_id
1 'polypeptide(L)'
;MNLVWYRNDLRVAAHSPLQAALSESSGEAVSGPRALAVYCLCQGQWDRHQVAPLRRWYVLESVRELGEALARRGIDLHVLEADTFAAVPEVLAQFAQEHGVTHLYCNREYPLNEKQRDKAVAERLRGQGVSLQGFDDGVLVSPAALRTGKGTPYT
;
A
#
# COMPACT_ATOMS: atom_id res chain seq x y z
N MET A 1 11.09 11.43 1.81
CA MET A 1 10.47 10.86 0.60
C MET A 1 9.13 10.24 0.97
N ASN A 2 8.07 10.44 0.15
CA ASN A 2 6.76 9.80 0.32
C ASN A 2 6.70 8.48 -0.46
N LEU A 3 6.02 7.48 0.11
CA LEU A 3 5.86 6.16 -0.47
C LEU A 3 4.38 5.78 -0.54
N VAL A 4 3.92 5.30 -1.70
CA VAL A 4 2.58 4.73 -1.86
C VAL A 4 2.67 3.21 -1.95
N TRP A 5 2.02 2.53 -1.02
CA TRP A 5 1.98 1.07 -1.01
C TRP A 5 0.69 0.56 -1.63
N TYR A 6 0.80 0.06 -2.85
CA TYR A 6 -0.29 -0.55 -3.61
C TYR A 6 -0.51 -2.02 -3.23
N ARG A 7 -1.76 -2.47 -3.24
CA ARG A 7 -2.18 -3.87 -2.98
C ARG A 7 -3.25 -4.32 -3.98
N ASN A 8 -4.54 -4.32 -3.58
CA ASN A 8 -5.65 -4.67 -4.49
C ASN A 8 -6.22 -3.46 -5.24
N ASP A 9 -5.79 -2.27 -4.94
CA ASP A 9 -6.26 -0.98 -5.44
C ASP A 9 -5.40 -0.45 -6.61
N LEU A 10 -5.09 -1.31 -7.58
CA LEU A 10 -4.15 -1.09 -8.68
C LEU A 10 -4.66 -0.05 -9.71
N ARG A 11 -4.81 1.22 -9.26
CA ARG A 11 -5.30 2.34 -10.08
C ARG A 11 -4.64 3.65 -9.71
N VAL A 12 -4.59 4.59 -10.65
CA VAL A 12 -4.07 5.96 -10.43
C VAL A 12 -5.17 7.02 -10.30
N ALA A 13 -6.37 6.73 -10.79
CA ALA A 13 -7.53 7.63 -10.69
C ALA A 13 -8.29 7.39 -9.38
N ALA A 14 -8.82 8.46 -8.76
CA ALA A 14 -9.56 8.40 -7.50
C ALA A 14 -8.85 7.53 -6.44
N HIS A 15 -7.56 7.84 -6.20
CA HIS A 15 -6.68 7.10 -5.29
C HIS A 15 -6.13 8.06 -4.24
N SER A 16 -6.79 8.12 -3.07
CA SER A 16 -6.44 9.06 -1.99
C SER A 16 -5.01 8.91 -1.48
N PRO A 17 -4.43 7.69 -1.31
CA PRO A 17 -3.02 7.54 -0.94
C PRO A 17 -2.06 8.23 -1.92
N LEU A 18 -2.30 8.08 -3.22
CA LEU A 18 -1.46 8.73 -4.24
C LEU A 18 -1.60 10.25 -4.21
N GLN A 19 -2.83 10.76 -4.05
CA GLN A 19 -3.08 12.19 -3.95
C GLN A 19 -2.40 12.79 -2.72
N ALA A 20 -2.49 12.14 -1.56
CA ALA A 20 -1.84 12.57 -0.32
C ALA A 20 -0.31 12.60 -0.47
N ALA A 21 0.28 11.54 -1.02
CA ALA A 21 1.72 11.46 -1.25
C ALA A 21 2.25 12.59 -2.15
N LEU A 22 1.48 13.01 -3.13
CA LEU A 22 1.84 14.10 -4.06
C LEU A 22 1.58 15.50 -3.47
N SER A 23 0.53 15.67 -2.66
CA SER A 23 0.15 16.97 -2.08
C SER A 23 1.16 17.44 -1.03
N GLU A 24 1.65 16.55 -0.19
CA GLU A 24 2.64 16.89 0.84
C GLU A 24 4.04 17.19 0.26
N SER A 25 4.28 16.82 -0.99
CA SER A 25 5.54 17.14 -1.71
C SER A 25 5.53 18.51 -2.38
N SER A 26 4.47 19.31 -2.21
CA SER A 26 4.25 20.57 -2.98
C SER A 26 4.95 21.79 -2.40
N GLY A 27 5.73 21.66 -1.31
CA GLY A 27 6.30 22.80 -0.56
C GLY A 27 7.65 23.33 -1.04
N GLU A 28 8.43 22.58 -1.80
CA GLU A 28 9.73 23.01 -2.33
C GLU A 28 9.91 22.52 -3.77
N ALA A 29 10.61 23.32 -4.59
CA ALA A 29 11.02 22.92 -5.94
C ALA A 29 12.09 21.82 -5.85
N VAL A 30 11.69 20.60 -5.51
CA VAL A 30 12.60 19.45 -5.39
C VAL A 30 12.91 18.94 -6.80
N SER A 31 14.17 18.98 -7.17
CA SER A 31 14.70 18.30 -8.35
C SER A 31 14.75 16.80 -8.05
N GLY A 32 13.66 16.05 -8.36
CA GLY A 32 13.58 14.61 -8.12
C GLY A 32 12.14 14.07 -8.12
N PRO A 33 11.95 12.74 -7.98
CA PRO A 33 10.63 12.15 -7.91
C PRO A 33 9.89 12.63 -6.66
N ARG A 34 8.63 13.05 -6.85
CA ARG A 34 7.79 13.55 -5.75
C ARG A 34 7.32 12.47 -4.78
N ALA A 35 7.22 11.24 -5.24
CA ALA A 35 6.86 10.07 -4.47
C ALA A 35 7.38 8.81 -5.18
N LEU A 36 7.52 7.73 -4.42
CA LEU A 36 7.75 6.38 -4.93
C LEU A 36 6.49 5.53 -4.73
N ALA A 37 6.36 4.47 -5.51
CA ALA A 37 5.32 3.48 -5.36
C ALA A 37 5.91 2.09 -5.18
N VAL A 38 5.28 1.26 -4.35
CA VAL A 38 5.67 -0.14 -4.17
C VAL A 38 4.47 -1.08 -4.27
N TYR A 39 4.74 -2.28 -4.77
CA TYR A 39 3.86 -3.43 -4.70
C TYR A 39 4.64 -4.61 -4.12
N CYS A 40 4.12 -5.25 -3.05
CA CYS A 40 4.75 -6.44 -2.48
C CYS A 40 4.16 -7.69 -3.12
N LEU A 41 4.99 -8.42 -3.87
CA LEU A 41 4.62 -9.69 -4.50
C LEU A 41 4.81 -10.83 -3.51
N CYS A 42 3.71 -11.47 -3.09
CA CYS A 42 3.69 -12.52 -2.08
C CYS A 42 3.28 -13.86 -2.72
N GLN A 43 4.21 -14.52 -3.44
CA GLN A 43 3.91 -15.76 -4.17
C GLN A 43 3.57 -16.92 -3.23
N GLY A 44 4.31 -17.10 -2.14
CA GLY A 44 4.01 -18.14 -1.14
C GLY A 44 2.65 -17.92 -0.44
N GLN A 45 2.20 -16.66 -0.30
CA GLN A 45 0.85 -16.38 0.17
C GLN A 45 -0.20 -16.85 -0.83
N TRP A 46 0.03 -16.64 -2.13
CA TRP A 46 -0.86 -17.14 -3.19
C TRP A 46 -0.93 -18.66 -3.24
N ASP A 47 0.21 -19.33 -3.01
CA ASP A 47 0.27 -20.80 -2.96
C ASP A 47 -0.52 -21.36 -1.79
N ARG A 48 -0.36 -20.79 -0.59
CA ARG A 48 -1.09 -21.17 0.61
C ARG A 48 -2.61 -21.03 0.46
N HIS A 49 -3.06 -20.02 -0.26
CA HIS A 49 -4.48 -19.76 -0.52
C HIS A 49 -4.98 -20.33 -1.84
N GLN A 50 -4.17 -21.14 -2.53
CA GLN A 50 -4.52 -21.77 -3.81
C GLN A 50 -5.08 -20.78 -4.83
N VAL A 51 -4.49 -19.59 -4.91
CA VAL A 51 -4.93 -18.55 -5.86
C VAL A 51 -4.77 -19.08 -7.29
N ALA A 52 -5.88 -19.08 -8.04
CA ALA A 52 -5.93 -19.62 -9.40
C ALA A 52 -4.89 -18.94 -10.32
N PRO A 53 -4.26 -19.68 -11.25
CA PRO A 53 -3.24 -19.12 -12.15
C PRO A 53 -3.71 -17.91 -12.96
N LEU A 54 -4.96 -17.95 -13.44
CA LEU A 54 -5.56 -16.82 -14.17
C LEU A 54 -5.65 -15.55 -13.32
N ARG A 55 -5.97 -15.68 -12.02
CA ARG A 55 -6.01 -14.54 -11.10
C ARG A 55 -4.61 -13.98 -10.86
N ARG A 56 -3.60 -14.84 -10.70
CA ARG A 56 -2.20 -14.42 -10.54
C ARG A 56 -1.73 -13.64 -11.77
N TRP A 57 -2.01 -14.19 -12.95
CA TRP A 57 -1.70 -13.51 -14.22
C TRP A 57 -2.37 -12.14 -14.30
N TYR A 58 -3.67 -12.07 -14.01
CA TYR A 58 -4.42 -10.81 -14.02
C TYR A 58 -3.83 -9.75 -13.08
N VAL A 59 -3.44 -10.15 -11.87
CA VAL A 59 -2.82 -9.24 -10.90
C VAL A 59 -1.46 -8.74 -11.41
N LEU A 60 -0.62 -9.63 -11.93
CA LEU A 60 0.70 -9.25 -12.47
C LEU A 60 0.56 -8.29 -13.66
N GLU A 61 -0.40 -8.54 -14.56
CA GLU A 61 -0.67 -7.64 -15.67
C GLU A 61 -1.20 -6.28 -15.18
N SER A 62 -2.08 -6.27 -14.19
CA SER A 62 -2.56 -5.02 -13.57
C SER A 62 -1.44 -4.23 -12.89
N VAL A 63 -0.47 -4.90 -12.28
CA VAL A 63 0.73 -4.26 -11.69
C VAL A 63 1.60 -3.64 -12.79
N ARG A 64 1.79 -4.34 -13.92
CA ARG A 64 2.51 -3.82 -15.09
C ARG A 64 1.84 -2.55 -15.64
N GLU A 65 0.52 -2.60 -15.87
CA GLU A 65 -0.25 -1.44 -16.34
C GLU A 65 -0.22 -0.26 -15.36
N LEU A 66 -0.29 -0.56 -14.05
CA LEU A 66 -0.13 0.45 -13.01
C LEU A 66 1.24 1.13 -13.10
N GLY A 67 2.31 0.34 -13.28
CA GLY A 67 3.67 0.86 -13.45
C GLY A 67 3.78 1.84 -14.62
N GLU A 68 3.21 1.50 -15.78
CA GLU A 68 3.17 2.37 -16.94
C GLU A 68 2.36 3.66 -16.67
N ALA A 69 1.23 3.52 -15.95
CA ALA A 69 0.39 4.68 -15.62
C ALA A 69 1.05 5.63 -14.60
N LEU A 70 1.84 5.11 -13.67
CA LEU A 70 2.63 5.87 -12.71
C LEU A 70 3.84 6.52 -13.38
N ALA A 71 4.55 5.80 -14.26
CA ALA A 71 5.70 6.32 -15.00
C ALA A 71 5.33 7.57 -15.84
N ARG A 72 4.13 7.58 -16.45
CA ARG A 72 3.61 8.77 -17.14
C ARG A 72 3.39 9.98 -16.22
N ARG A 73 3.43 9.79 -14.90
CA ARG A 73 3.36 10.84 -13.87
C ARG A 73 4.70 11.11 -13.18
N GLY A 74 5.78 10.50 -13.67
CA GLY A 74 7.12 10.62 -13.08
C GLY A 74 7.26 9.89 -11.73
N ILE A 75 6.50 8.81 -11.53
CA ILE A 75 6.53 7.98 -10.31
C ILE A 75 6.97 6.57 -10.70
N ASP A 76 8.04 6.09 -10.06
CA ASP A 76 8.51 4.74 -10.27
C ASP A 76 7.77 3.74 -9.36
N LEU A 77 7.30 2.63 -9.96
CA LEU A 77 6.73 1.50 -9.24
C LEU A 77 7.79 0.42 -9.04
N HIS A 78 8.09 0.13 -7.78
CA HIS A 78 8.99 -0.95 -7.39
C HIS A 78 8.18 -2.19 -6.98
N VAL A 79 8.48 -3.33 -7.58
CA VAL A 79 7.91 -4.63 -7.18
C VAL A 79 8.89 -5.29 -6.22
N LEU A 80 8.48 -5.43 -4.97
CA LEU A 80 9.28 -6.04 -3.91
C LEU A 80 8.83 -7.48 -3.69
N GLU A 81 9.77 -8.41 -3.70
CA GLU A 81 9.47 -9.81 -3.43
C GLU A 81 9.39 -10.06 -1.92
N ALA A 82 8.24 -10.59 -1.49
CA ALA A 82 8.02 -11.07 -0.13
C ALA A 82 7.30 -12.41 -0.23
N ASP A 83 7.86 -13.49 0.30
CA ASP A 83 7.26 -14.82 0.17
C ASP A 83 5.82 -14.84 0.71
N THR A 84 5.63 -14.28 1.89
CA THR A 84 4.33 -14.24 2.57
C THR A 84 4.07 -12.88 3.21
N PHE A 85 2.85 -12.68 3.70
CA PHE A 85 2.48 -11.47 4.45
C PHE A 85 3.37 -11.22 5.68
N ALA A 86 3.93 -12.28 6.27
CA ALA A 86 4.83 -12.15 7.42
C ALA A 86 6.18 -11.51 7.07
N ALA A 87 6.64 -11.62 5.81
CA ALA A 87 7.88 -11.02 5.35
C ALA A 87 7.72 -9.55 4.93
N VAL A 88 6.49 -9.11 4.62
CA VAL A 88 6.22 -7.75 4.11
C VAL A 88 6.73 -6.62 5.02
N PRO A 89 6.59 -6.69 6.36
CA PRO A 89 7.08 -5.62 7.24
C PRO A 89 8.57 -5.35 7.08
N GLU A 90 9.38 -6.40 7.00
CA GLU A 90 10.83 -6.26 6.89
C GLU A 90 11.25 -5.74 5.51
N VAL A 91 10.65 -6.29 4.46
CA VAL A 91 10.92 -5.87 3.06
C VAL A 91 10.58 -4.39 2.87
N LEU A 92 9.43 -3.93 3.37
CA LEU A 92 9.04 -2.52 3.31
C LEU A 92 9.94 -1.62 4.17
N ALA A 93 10.35 -2.10 5.34
CA ALA A 93 11.23 -1.34 6.23
C ALA A 93 12.63 -1.14 5.62
N GLN A 94 13.17 -2.18 5.00
CA GLN A 94 14.43 -2.09 4.28
C GLN A 94 14.32 -1.09 3.12
N PHE A 95 13.31 -1.22 2.27
CA PHE A 95 13.07 -0.29 1.17
C PHE A 95 12.91 1.15 1.65
N ALA A 96 12.15 1.36 2.71
CA ALA A 96 11.93 2.68 3.29
C ALA A 96 13.24 3.32 3.79
N GLN A 97 14.11 2.53 4.41
CA GLN A 97 15.42 2.99 4.87
C GLN A 97 16.34 3.36 3.71
N GLU A 98 16.43 2.51 2.68
CA GLU A 98 17.29 2.71 1.51
C GLU A 98 16.91 3.98 0.73
N HIS A 99 15.61 4.34 0.72
CA HIS A 99 15.11 5.48 -0.05
C HIS A 99 14.78 6.71 0.81
N GLY A 100 15.08 6.71 2.10
CA GLY A 100 14.81 7.84 3.00
C GLY A 100 13.32 8.16 3.09
N VAL A 101 12.46 7.13 3.14
CA VAL A 101 11.01 7.30 3.26
C VAL A 101 10.67 7.83 4.65
N THR A 102 9.80 8.84 4.70
CA THR A 102 9.29 9.43 5.94
C THR A 102 7.81 9.16 6.16
N HIS A 103 7.05 8.97 5.05
CA HIS A 103 5.62 8.72 5.09
C HIS A 103 5.25 7.60 4.12
N LEU A 104 4.45 6.65 4.59
CA LEU A 104 3.84 5.60 3.78
C LEU A 104 2.33 5.77 3.75
N TYR A 105 1.76 5.80 2.55
CA TYR A 105 0.34 5.95 2.29
C TYR A 105 -0.24 4.69 1.65
N CYS A 106 -1.40 4.26 2.12
CA CYS A 106 -2.06 3.07 1.56
C CYS A 106 -3.57 3.09 1.78
N ASN A 107 -4.33 2.33 0.99
CA ASN A 107 -5.73 2.05 1.31
C ASN A 107 -5.84 0.95 2.36
N ARG A 108 -6.80 1.04 3.28
CA ARG A 108 -7.04 -0.03 4.27
C ARG A 108 -7.62 -1.27 3.61
N GLU A 109 -7.16 -2.41 4.06
CA GLU A 109 -7.76 -3.70 3.74
C GLU A 109 -8.38 -4.30 5.02
N TYR A 110 -9.55 -4.94 4.89
CA TYR A 110 -10.36 -5.32 6.04
C TYR A 110 -10.30 -6.80 6.43
N PRO A 111 -9.91 -7.75 5.57
CA PRO A 111 -9.76 -9.15 5.95
C PRO A 111 -8.71 -9.32 7.05
N LEU A 112 -8.83 -10.41 7.82
CA LEU A 112 -8.03 -10.60 9.03
C LEU A 112 -6.53 -10.64 8.78
N ASN A 113 -6.09 -11.39 7.77
CA ASN A 113 -4.67 -11.55 7.45
C ASN A 113 -4.04 -10.22 6.99
N GLU A 114 -4.79 -9.44 6.19
CA GLU A 114 -4.39 -8.13 5.71
C GLU A 114 -4.27 -7.14 6.86
N LYS A 115 -5.21 -7.14 7.80
CA LYS A 115 -5.14 -6.30 9.01
C LYS A 115 -3.93 -6.64 9.88
N GLN A 116 -3.63 -7.94 10.05
CA GLN A 116 -2.47 -8.38 10.83
C GLN A 116 -1.15 -7.93 10.15
N ARG A 117 -1.05 -8.10 8.84
CA ARG A 117 0.07 -7.62 8.04
C ARG A 117 0.24 -6.10 8.18
N ASP A 118 -0.84 -5.33 7.97
CA ASP A 118 -0.81 -3.86 8.01
C ASP A 118 -0.42 -3.34 9.40
N LYS A 119 -0.88 -4.00 10.47
CA LYS A 119 -0.47 -3.70 11.84
C LYS A 119 1.03 -3.95 12.04
N ALA A 120 1.54 -5.09 11.61
CA ALA A 120 2.96 -5.42 11.71
C ALA A 120 3.84 -4.44 10.91
N VAL A 121 3.40 -4.04 9.71
CA VAL A 121 4.07 -3.00 8.91
C VAL A 121 4.10 -1.67 9.66
N ALA A 122 2.97 -1.24 10.23
CA ALA A 122 2.91 0.03 10.97
C ALA A 122 3.83 0.03 12.21
N GLU A 123 3.89 -1.08 12.94
CA GLU A 123 4.77 -1.25 14.10
C GLU A 123 6.26 -1.22 13.69
N ARG A 124 6.61 -1.95 12.62
CA ARG A 124 7.99 -2.01 12.12
C ARG A 124 8.49 -0.66 11.59
N LEU A 125 7.67 0.04 10.81
CA LEU A 125 8.01 1.36 10.25
C LEU A 125 8.08 2.45 11.32
N ARG A 126 7.21 2.41 12.33
CA ARG A 126 7.27 3.34 13.47
C ARG A 126 8.61 3.27 14.18
N GLY A 127 9.21 2.08 14.31
CA GLY A 127 10.55 1.90 14.86
C GLY A 127 11.66 2.60 14.09
N GLN A 128 11.40 3.00 12.84
CA GLN A 128 12.32 3.76 11.97
C GLN A 128 11.93 5.23 11.82
N GLY A 129 10.90 5.70 12.53
CA GLY A 129 10.40 7.07 12.40
C GLY A 129 9.54 7.33 11.16
N VAL A 130 9.12 6.28 10.44
CA VAL A 130 8.24 6.39 9.27
C VAL A 130 6.78 6.35 9.72
N SER A 131 5.98 7.35 9.33
CA SER A 131 4.54 7.38 9.59
C SER A 131 3.77 6.59 8.54
N LEU A 132 2.71 5.87 8.96
CA LEU A 132 1.80 5.17 8.05
C LEU A 132 0.42 5.79 8.13
N GLN A 133 -0.12 6.22 6.97
CA GLN A 133 -1.47 6.76 6.85
C GLN A 133 -2.33 5.87 5.95
N GLY A 134 -3.47 5.39 6.49
CA GLY A 134 -4.42 4.56 5.77
C GLY A 134 -5.67 5.33 5.36
N PHE A 135 -6.18 5.05 4.16
CA PHE A 135 -7.41 5.62 3.57
C PHE A 135 -8.46 4.53 3.35
N ASP A 136 -9.69 4.91 3.09
CA ASP A 136 -10.84 4.00 2.98
C ASP A 136 -11.50 4.06 1.57
N ASP A 137 -10.73 4.25 0.49
CA ASP A 137 -11.26 4.37 -0.88
C ASP A 137 -11.98 3.11 -1.41
N GLY A 138 -11.79 1.98 -0.76
CA GLY A 138 -12.39 0.69 -1.15
C GLY A 138 -13.82 0.49 -0.64
N VAL A 139 -14.36 1.42 0.15
CA VAL A 139 -15.68 1.31 0.77
C VAL A 139 -16.45 2.63 0.70
N LEU A 140 -17.78 2.57 0.55
CA LEU A 140 -18.63 3.77 0.54
C LEU A 140 -18.77 4.40 1.94
N VAL A 141 -18.71 3.57 2.98
CA VAL A 141 -18.78 4.00 4.38
C VAL A 141 -17.66 3.30 5.14
N SER A 142 -16.84 4.06 5.84
CA SER A 142 -15.78 3.48 6.66
C SER A 142 -16.38 2.52 7.70
N PRO A 143 -15.85 1.29 7.86
CA PRO A 143 -16.31 0.35 8.87
C PRO A 143 -16.26 0.92 10.30
N ALA A 144 -15.39 1.88 10.57
CA ALA A 144 -15.30 2.56 11.86
C ALA A 144 -16.52 3.46 12.13
N ALA A 145 -17.22 3.94 11.10
CA ALA A 145 -18.41 4.76 11.20
C ALA A 145 -19.69 3.94 11.40
N LEU A 146 -19.66 2.62 11.07
CA LEU A 146 -20.80 1.73 11.20
C LEU A 146 -20.89 1.21 12.63
N ARG A 147 -21.86 1.72 13.37
CA ARG A 147 -22.11 1.37 14.77
C ARG A 147 -23.57 1.00 14.97
N THR A 148 -23.83 0.04 15.86
CA THR A 148 -25.18 -0.24 16.36
C THR A 148 -25.72 0.96 17.15
N GLY A 149 -27.01 1.00 17.42
CA GLY A 149 -27.61 2.03 18.31
C GLY A 149 -27.02 2.04 19.74
N LYS A 150 -26.26 0.99 20.12
CA LYS A 150 -25.52 0.91 21.40
C LYS A 150 -24.05 1.34 21.26
N GLY A 151 -23.62 1.82 20.09
CA GLY A 151 -22.24 2.27 19.82
C GLY A 151 -21.22 1.15 19.59
N THR A 152 -21.64 -0.12 19.55
CA THR A 152 -20.77 -1.27 19.26
C THR A 152 -20.68 -1.52 17.74
N PRO A 153 -19.58 -2.11 17.22
CA PRO A 153 -19.55 -2.57 15.83
C PRO A 153 -20.63 -3.61 15.55
N TYR A 154 -21.11 -3.68 14.31
CA TYR A 154 -21.91 -4.83 13.85
C TYR A 154 -21.03 -6.08 13.77
N THR A 155 -21.51 -7.19 14.29
CA THR A 155 -20.88 -8.52 14.26
C THR A 155 -21.61 -9.42 13.27
#